data_ad290cb53a25b4927da8a6f80883b7e6
#
_entry.id   ad290cb53a25b4927da8a6f80883b7e6
#
_cell.length_a   1.000
_cell.length_b   1.000
_cell.length_c   1.000
_cell.angle_alpha   90.00
_cell.angle_beta   90.00
_cell.angle_gamma   90.00
#
_symmetry.space_group_name_H-M   'P 1'
#
loop_
_entity.id
_entity.type
_entity.pdbx_description
1 polymer ?
#
loop_
_entity_poly.entity_id
_entity_poly.type
_entity_poly.pdbx_seq_one_letter_code
_entity_poly.pdbx_strand_id
1 'polypeptide(L)'
;MTSSHTVIVGAGIVGAATAIWLTRAGHKVTLIDKGEPGMGASYGNGCILASCAMVPVTSPGLITKGPGYLLNPDFPLFIRWGYTPKLIPWLMRYLSNANDSDTRRIARGLTHIVGDSLQQHQALTAGTDAAKWVQPSEYNFAYTNRAAFDADAYTWELRREAGFVPELIEGPAVQEKEPILSKSVNLLAVNQSHGFIHNPAHYVQDLVKLLTEMGGAFVQAEVKDFDLSGGKISAVDTDQGRFDCDQAVLATGVWSKPLMQKLGINVPLEAERGYHVLFKNPSQTPNNPMMMAAGKFVATPMDQGLRCAGVVEFGGIKDNPSKAPLKLLRKKVRELFPQMTASSEEEWMGFRPAPSDSLPLIGEVGSSGVFAAFGHHHIGLTGGPKTGRMIADMISGQRSNIDMTPYAPQRFG
;
A
#
# COMPACT_ATOMS: atom_id res chain seq x y z
N MET A 1 -25.44 -4.29 -22.10
CA MET A 1 -25.16 -4.55 -20.67
C MET A 1 -26.11 -3.67 -19.86
N THR A 2 -26.85 -4.23 -18.92
CA THR A 2 -27.70 -3.43 -18.02
C THR A 2 -26.79 -2.62 -17.11
N SER A 3 -26.96 -1.30 -17.11
CA SER A 3 -26.21 -0.42 -16.19
C SER A 3 -26.62 -0.76 -14.76
N SER A 4 -25.73 -1.33 -13.97
CA SER A 4 -25.94 -1.59 -12.55
C SER A 4 -25.43 -0.43 -11.71
N HIS A 5 -26.05 -0.22 -10.54
CA HIS A 5 -25.59 0.76 -9.57
C HIS A 5 -24.64 0.10 -8.56
N THR A 6 -23.39 0.55 -8.52
CA THR A 6 -22.39 0.08 -7.57
C THR A 6 -22.07 1.16 -6.54
N VAL A 7 -22.18 0.82 -5.26
CA VAL A 7 -21.72 1.66 -4.14
C VAL A 7 -20.35 1.20 -3.70
N ILE A 8 -19.38 2.11 -3.69
CA ILE A 8 -18.01 1.85 -3.25
C ILE A 8 -17.78 2.51 -1.91
N VAL A 9 -17.36 1.73 -0.93
CA VAL A 9 -17.09 2.17 0.45
C VAL A 9 -15.59 2.34 0.65
N GLY A 10 -15.16 3.58 0.85
CA GLY A 10 -13.75 3.97 1.00
C GLY A 10 -13.17 4.70 -0.20
N ALA A 11 -12.87 6.01 -0.04
CA ALA A 11 -12.29 6.87 -1.07
C ALA A 11 -10.75 6.97 -0.98
N GLY A 12 -10.08 5.87 -0.58
CA GLY A 12 -8.65 5.69 -0.82
C GLY A 12 -8.35 5.38 -2.29
N ILE A 13 -7.07 5.20 -2.63
CA ILE A 13 -6.65 4.92 -4.03
C ILE A 13 -7.36 3.70 -4.63
N VAL A 14 -7.60 2.64 -3.85
CA VAL A 14 -8.26 1.42 -4.34
C VAL A 14 -9.72 1.72 -4.72
N GLY A 15 -10.47 2.39 -3.83
CA GLY A 15 -11.86 2.74 -4.09
C GLY A 15 -12.00 3.76 -5.22
N ALA A 16 -11.17 4.81 -5.25
CA ALA A 16 -11.16 5.81 -6.32
C ALA A 16 -10.84 5.18 -7.69
N ALA A 17 -9.83 4.30 -7.76
CA ALA A 17 -9.50 3.58 -8.99
C ALA A 17 -10.63 2.64 -9.43
N THR A 18 -11.25 1.91 -8.49
CA THR A 18 -12.42 1.06 -8.78
C THR A 18 -13.56 1.88 -9.36
N ALA A 19 -13.83 3.04 -8.76
CA ALA A 19 -14.89 3.96 -9.20
C ALA A 19 -14.68 4.41 -10.66
N ILE A 20 -13.47 4.84 -11.01
CA ILE A 20 -13.12 5.26 -12.36
C ILE A 20 -13.30 4.11 -13.37
N TRP A 21 -12.76 2.91 -13.06
CA TRP A 21 -12.87 1.77 -13.97
C TRP A 21 -14.31 1.32 -14.17
N LEU A 22 -15.14 1.29 -13.13
CA LEU A 22 -16.57 0.96 -13.24
C LEU A 22 -17.34 2.00 -14.03
N THR A 23 -17.08 3.30 -13.81
CA THR A 23 -17.71 4.36 -14.58
C THR A 23 -17.34 4.29 -16.06
N ARG A 24 -16.05 3.99 -16.38
CA ARG A 24 -15.61 3.72 -17.77
C ARG A 24 -16.28 2.51 -18.40
N ALA A 25 -16.62 1.51 -17.59
CA ALA A 25 -17.38 0.32 -18.03
C ALA A 25 -18.88 0.57 -18.17
N GLY A 26 -19.39 1.79 -17.87
CA GLY A 26 -20.78 2.19 -18.03
C GLY A 26 -21.68 1.90 -16.83
N HIS A 27 -21.11 1.58 -15.67
CA HIS A 27 -21.87 1.43 -14.43
C HIS A 27 -22.18 2.79 -13.79
N LYS A 28 -23.33 2.89 -13.11
CA LYS A 28 -23.61 3.99 -12.19
C LYS A 28 -22.81 3.76 -10.91
N VAL A 29 -22.06 4.78 -10.45
CA VAL A 29 -21.15 4.64 -9.30
C VAL A 29 -21.43 5.73 -8.26
N THR A 30 -21.53 5.30 -6.99
CA THR A 30 -21.50 6.19 -5.82
C THR A 30 -20.34 5.77 -4.94
N LEU A 31 -19.38 6.68 -4.75
CA LEU A 31 -18.22 6.50 -3.86
C LEU A 31 -18.52 7.16 -2.51
N ILE A 32 -18.39 6.43 -1.42
CA ILE A 32 -18.70 6.91 -0.06
C ILE A 32 -17.45 6.81 0.83
N ASP A 33 -17.13 7.89 1.54
CA ASP A 33 -16.11 7.87 2.61
C ASP A 33 -16.54 8.81 3.74
N LYS A 34 -16.14 8.49 4.96
CA LYS A 34 -16.40 9.34 6.14
C LYS A 34 -15.55 10.61 6.17
N GLY A 35 -14.44 10.63 5.46
CA GLY A 35 -13.48 11.73 5.41
C GLY A 35 -13.24 12.23 3.99
N GLU A 36 -12.27 13.11 3.86
CA GLU A 36 -11.81 13.61 2.56
C GLU A 36 -11.12 12.50 1.76
N PRO A 37 -11.29 12.46 0.43
CA PRO A 37 -10.66 11.47 -0.43
C PRO A 37 -9.14 11.45 -0.28
N GLY A 38 -8.57 10.25 -0.19
CA GLY A 38 -7.14 10.03 -0.17
C GLY A 38 -6.44 10.28 1.16
N MET A 39 -7.09 10.87 2.16
CA MET A 39 -6.45 11.33 3.41
C MET A 39 -6.12 10.22 4.44
N GLY A 40 -6.46 8.97 4.15
CA GLY A 40 -6.10 7.81 4.96
C GLY A 40 -4.70 7.26 4.63
N ALA A 41 -4.59 5.91 4.55
CA ALA A 41 -3.34 5.22 4.26
C ALA A 41 -2.74 5.58 2.88
N SER A 42 -3.55 6.06 1.93
CA SER A 42 -3.09 6.55 0.64
C SER A 42 -2.22 7.81 0.78
N TYR A 43 -2.64 8.78 1.61
CA TYR A 43 -1.85 9.96 1.93
C TYR A 43 -0.49 9.61 2.54
N GLY A 44 -0.50 8.72 3.53
CA GLY A 44 0.70 8.40 4.30
C GLY A 44 1.66 7.42 3.68
N ASN A 45 1.38 6.95 2.46
CA ASN A 45 2.22 5.99 1.74
C ASN A 45 3.61 6.55 1.44
N GLY A 46 4.59 5.66 1.23
CA GLY A 46 5.93 6.01 0.74
C GLY A 46 5.96 6.55 -0.69
N CYS A 47 4.82 6.55 -1.37
CA CYS A 47 4.56 7.13 -2.69
C CYS A 47 5.31 6.51 -3.87
N ILE A 48 6.02 5.42 -3.67
CA ILE A 48 6.78 4.73 -4.72
C ILE A 48 5.86 3.72 -5.43
N LEU A 49 5.84 3.77 -6.76
CA LEU A 49 5.20 2.79 -7.62
C LEU A 49 6.21 1.65 -7.87
N ALA A 50 6.47 0.92 -6.80
CA ALA A 50 7.52 -0.10 -6.75
C ALA A 50 7.03 -1.42 -7.33
N SER A 51 7.14 -1.60 -8.65
CA SER A 51 6.78 -2.85 -9.33
C SER A 51 7.53 -4.07 -8.77
N CYS A 52 8.73 -3.87 -8.22
CA CYS A 52 9.53 -4.91 -7.57
C CYS A 52 9.20 -5.13 -6.08
N ALA A 53 8.15 -4.50 -5.52
CA ALA A 53 7.76 -4.64 -4.10
C ALA A 53 6.90 -5.88 -3.83
N MET A 54 7.16 -6.99 -4.52
CA MET A 54 6.39 -8.22 -4.41
C MET A 54 6.96 -9.21 -3.37
N VAL A 55 8.10 -8.92 -2.74
CA VAL A 55 8.66 -9.80 -1.72
C VAL A 55 7.99 -9.53 -0.38
N PRO A 56 7.29 -10.53 0.23
CA PRO A 56 6.65 -10.33 1.52
C PRO A 56 7.70 -10.20 2.63
N VAL A 57 7.30 -9.58 3.73
CA VAL A 57 8.15 -9.49 4.94
C VAL A 57 8.33 -10.87 5.59
N THR A 58 7.35 -11.76 5.45
CA THR A 58 7.39 -13.15 5.91
C THR A 58 8.34 -13.98 5.03
N SER A 59 9.65 -13.83 5.27
CA SER A 59 10.69 -14.58 4.56
C SER A 59 11.32 -15.64 5.48
N PRO A 60 11.98 -16.69 4.91
CA PRO A 60 12.71 -17.68 5.68
C PRO A 60 13.69 -17.05 6.67
N GLY A 61 13.74 -17.57 7.87
CA GLY A 61 14.59 -17.04 8.95
C GLY A 61 13.97 -15.91 9.78
N LEU A 62 12.77 -15.39 9.44
CA LEU A 62 12.11 -14.36 10.24
C LEU A 62 11.83 -14.82 11.67
N ILE A 63 11.43 -16.10 11.86
CA ILE A 63 11.12 -16.65 13.19
C ILE A 63 12.37 -16.65 14.09
N THR A 64 13.53 -17.00 13.56
CA THR A 64 14.79 -17.06 14.33
C THR A 64 15.40 -15.68 14.56
N LYS A 65 15.28 -14.76 13.61
CA LYS A 65 15.83 -13.40 13.68
C LYS A 65 14.90 -12.41 14.40
N GLY A 66 13.58 -12.68 14.41
CA GLY A 66 12.55 -11.79 14.95
C GLY A 66 12.79 -11.33 16.39
N PRO A 67 13.09 -12.22 17.35
CA PRO A 67 13.44 -11.80 18.72
C PRO A 67 14.59 -10.81 18.79
N GLY A 68 15.65 -11.02 17.98
CA GLY A 68 16.76 -10.07 17.88
C GLY A 68 16.37 -8.72 17.33
N TYR A 69 15.42 -8.67 16.39
CA TYR A 69 14.89 -7.41 15.84
C TYR A 69 14.14 -6.60 16.91
N LEU A 70 13.37 -7.26 17.76
CA LEU A 70 12.60 -6.60 18.84
C LEU A 70 13.52 -6.07 19.97
N LEU A 71 14.66 -6.70 20.20
CA LEU A 71 15.64 -6.28 21.21
C LEU A 71 16.62 -5.22 20.69
N ASN A 72 16.68 -4.98 19.38
CA ASN A 72 17.55 -3.99 18.78
C ASN A 72 16.83 -2.63 18.68
N PRO A 73 17.24 -1.61 19.46
CA PRO A 73 16.59 -0.28 19.46
C PRO A 73 16.78 0.47 18.14
N ASP A 74 17.75 0.07 17.31
CA ASP A 74 18.00 0.64 15.98
C ASP A 74 17.24 -0.11 14.85
N PHE A 75 16.50 -1.16 15.19
CA PHE A 75 15.66 -1.86 14.23
C PHE A 75 14.24 -1.23 14.20
N PRO A 76 13.67 -0.92 13.04
CA PRO A 76 12.44 -0.14 12.92
C PRO A 76 11.17 -0.97 13.14
N LEU A 77 11.14 -1.80 14.17
CA LEU A 77 10.00 -2.60 14.60
C LEU A 77 9.68 -2.31 16.07
N PHE A 78 8.48 -1.85 16.32
CA PHE A 78 7.99 -1.50 17.65
C PHE A 78 6.73 -2.28 18.00
N ILE A 79 6.59 -2.66 19.27
CA ILE A 79 5.37 -3.29 19.80
C ILE A 79 4.96 -2.53 21.05
N ARG A 80 3.68 -2.17 21.12
CA ARG A 80 3.07 -1.73 22.38
C ARG A 80 2.77 -2.98 23.21
N TRP A 81 3.55 -3.22 24.23
CA TRP A 81 3.50 -4.46 25.01
C TRP A 81 2.12 -4.79 25.57
N GLY A 82 1.33 -3.78 25.97
CA GLY A 82 -0.06 -3.98 26.41
C GLY A 82 -1.01 -4.46 25.29
N TYR A 83 -0.61 -4.34 24.03
CA TYR A 83 -1.38 -4.84 22.88
C TYR A 83 -1.03 -6.28 22.50
N THR A 84 0.09 -6.80 22.97
CA THR A 84 0.63 -8.13 22.62
C THR A 84 -0.40 -9.27 22.71
N PRO A 85 -1.24 -9.38 23.76
CA PRO A 85 -2.22 -10.48 23.81
C PRO A 85 -3.21 -10.49 22.64
N LYS A 86 -3.55 -9.31 22.11
CA LYS A 86 -4.44 -9.17 20.94
C LYS A 86 -3.71 -9.45 19.63
N LEU A 87 -2.40 -9.19 19.57
CA LEU A 87 -1.56 -9.40 18.41
C LEU A 87 -1.23 -10.89 18.17
N ILE A 88 -1.07 -11.69 19.25
CA ILE A 88 -0.58 -13.07 19.16
C ILE A 88 -1.35 -13.94 18.16
N PRO A 89 -2.69 -13.96 18.11
CA PRO A 89 -3.42 -14.83 17.16
C PRO A 89 -3.11 -14.50 15.69
N TRP A 90 -2.99 -13.22 15.37
CA TRP A 90 -2.59 -12.78 14.03
C TRP A 90 -1.12 -13.09 13.77
N LEU A 91 -0.23 -12.81 14.72
CA LEU A 91 1.21 -13.01 14.60
C LEU A 91 1.56 -14.48 14.34
N MET A 92 0.90 -15.41 15.02
CA MET A 92 1.10 -16.85 14.80
C MET A 92 0.76 -17.24 13.35
N ARG A 93 -0.37 -16.77 12.83
CA ARG A 93 -0.76 -17.02 11.42
C ARG A 93 0.19 -16.31 10.44
N TYR A 94 0.68 -15.11 10.79
CA TYR A 94 1.62 -14.37 9.96
C TYR A 94 2.97 -15.11 9.88
N LEU A 95 3.51 -15.55 11.02
CA LEU A 95 4.78 -16.25 11.09
C LEU A 95 4.72 -17.67 10.46
N SER A 96 3.56 -18.32 10.43
CA SER A 96 3.44 -19.62 9.75
C SER A 96 3.72 -19.54 8.24
N ASN A 97 3.58 -18.36 7.63
CA ASN A 97 3.94 -18.11 6.24
C ASN A 97 5.45 -17.81 6.03
N ALA A 98 6.27 -17.77 7.11
CA ALA A 98 7.70 -17.44 7.02
C ALA A 98 8.56 -18.66 6.64
N ASN A 99 8.23 -19.29 5.53
CA ASN A 99 8.96 -20.41 4.91
C ASN A 99 9.10 -20.17 3.40
N ASP A 100 9.99 -20.90 2.73
CA ASP A 100 10.30 -20.69 1.31
C ASP A 100 9.08 -20.88 0.40
N SER A 101 8.32 -21.95 0.61
CA SER A 101 7.14 -22.29 -0.23
C SER A 101 6.10 -21.17 -0.19
N ASP A 102 5.70 -20.74 1.01
CA ASP A 102 4.72 -19.68 1.17
C ASP A 102 5.24 -18.33 0.73
N THR A 103 6.50 -18.01 1.02
CA THR A 103 7.13 -16.77 0.54
C THR A 103 7.08 -16.66 -0.98
N ARG A 104 7.45 -17.73 -1.71
CA ARG A 104 7.39 -17.78 -3.18
C ARG A 104 5.94 -17.72 -3.70
N ARG A 105 5.01 -18.43 -3.05
CA ARG A 105 3.58 -18.36 -3.38
C ARG A 105 3.05 -16.94 -3.25
N ILE A 106 3.34 -16.28 -2.12
CA ILE A 106 2.91 -14.91 -1.85
C ILE A 106 3.57 -13.95 -2.85
N ALA A 107 4.88 -14.08 -3.09
CA ALA A 107 5.60 -13.23 -4.04
C ALA A 107 5.00 -13.31 -5.45
N ARG A 108 4.66 -14.50 -5.94
CA ARG A 108 3.96 -14.66 -7.24
C ARG A 108 2.61 -13.95 -7.24
N GLY A 109 1.81 -14.12 -6.18
CA GLY A 109 0.54 -13.39 -6.05
C GLY A 109 0.74 -11.88 -6.05
N LEU A 110 1.67 -11.35 -5.26
CA LEU A 110 1.95 -9.91 -5.22
C LEU A 110 2.46 -9.39 -6.57
N THR A 111 3.24 -10.18 -7.33
CA THR A 111 3.72 -9.79 -8.67
C THR A 111 2.57 -9.47 -9.61
N HIS A 112 1.47 -10.22 -9.58
CA HIS A 112 0.29 -9.92 -10.40
C HIS A 112 -0.40 -8.61 -10.02
N ILE A 113 -0.22 -8.13 -8.79
CA ILE A 113 -0.83 -6.89 -8.29
C ILE A 113 0.04 -5.67 -8.54
N VAL A 114 1.38 -5.81 -8.39
CA VAL A 114 2.29 -4.66 -8.42
C VAL A 114 3.22 -4.61 -9.63
N GLY A 115 3.43 -5.72 -10.33
CA GLY A 115 4.48 -5.86 -11.35
C GLY A 115 4.40 -4.88 -12.52
N ASP A 116 3.21 -4.36 -12.81
CA ASP A 116 2.92 -3.36 -13.85
C ASP A 116 2.39 -2.03 -13.26
N SER A 117 2.81 -1.69 -12.04
CA SER A 117 2.25 -0.58 -11.26
C SER A 117 2.24 0.75 -12.01
N LEU A 118 3.39 1.18 -12.55
CA LEU A 118 3.50 2.44 -13.29
C LEU A 118 2.50 2.48 -14.47
N GLN A 119 2.44 1.41 -15.24
CA GLN A 119 1.55 1.30 -16.41
C GLN A 119 0.07 1.33 -16.00
N GLN A 120 -0.30 0.74 -14.86
CA GLN A 120 -1.67 0.77 -14.37
C GLN A 120 -2.07 2.17 -13.90
N HIS A 121 -1.17 2.91 -13.25
CA HIS A 121 -1.40 4.32 -12.89
C HIS A 121 -1.52 5.20 -14.14
N GLN A 122 -0.64 5.02 -15.12
CA GLN A 122 -0.71 5.74 -16.39
C GLN A 122 -2.00 5.45 -17.15
N ALA A 123 -2.43 4.18 -17.21
CA ALA A 123 -3.69 3.80 -17.86
C ALA A 123 -4.93 4.37 -17.14
N LEU A 124 -4.90 4.41 -15.79
CA LEU A 124 -5.98 5.00 -15.00
C LEU A 124 -6.11 6.50 -15.28
N THR A 125 -5.00 7.21 -15.45
CA THR A 125 -4.96 8.68 -15.56
C THR A 125 -4.81 9.21 -16.99
N ALA A 126 -4.74 8.33 -17.99
CA ALA A 126 -4.54 8.73 -19.38
C ALA A 126 -5.59 9.75 -19.86
N GLY A 127 -5.13 10.89 -20.39
CA GLY A 127 -5.98 11.95 -20.88
C GLY A 127 -6.69 12.78 -19.81
N THR A 128 -6.26 12.72 -18.55
CA THR A 128 -6.85 13.45 -17.41
C THR A 128 -5.82 14.32 -16.70
N ASP A 129 -6.29 15.30 -15.92
CA ASP A 129 -5.43 16.17 -15.10
C ASP A 129 -4.67 15.41 -14.00
N ALA A 130 -5.18 14.26 -13.58
CA ALA A 130 -4.54 13.42 -12.57
C ALA A 130 -3.21 12.79 -13.06
N ALA A 131 -2.98 12.73 -14.38
CA ALA A 131 -1.74 12.21 -14.96
C ALA A 131 -0.47 12.97 -14.52
N LYS A 132 -0.60 14.26 -14.20
CA LYS A 132 0.51 15.10 -13.72
C LYS A 132 1.17 14.58 -12.44
N TRP A 133 0.42 13.82 -11.62
CA TRP A 133 0.91 13.30 -10.34
C TRP A 133 1.74 12.02 -10.47
N VAL A 134 1.68 11.35 -11.62
CA VAL A 134 2.39 10.09 -11.89
C VAL A 134 3.71 10.38 -12.57
N GLN A 135 4.81 10.20 -11.85
CA GLN A 135 6.16 10.47 -12.35
C GLN A 135 6.90 9.16 -12.62
N PRO A 136 7.26 8.86 -13.87
CA PRO A 136 8.21 7.78 -14.18
C PRO A 136 9.57 8.05 -13.55
N SER A 137 10.21 7.04 -13.00
CA SER A 137 11.53 7.15 -12.38
C SER A 137 12.23 5.80 -12.30
N GLU A 138 13.49 5.82 -11.91
CA GLU A 138 14.16 4.67 -11.33
C GLU A 138 13.65 4.45 -9.88
N TYR A 139 13.89 3.25 -9.34
CA TYR A 139 13.77 2.97 -7.93
C TYR A 139 15.06 2.33 -7.42
N ASN A 140 15.77 3.03 -6.55
CA ASN A 140 17.09 2.69 -6.09
C ASN A 140 17.06 2.01 -4.72
N PHE A 141 17.83 0.93 -4.54
CA PHE A 141 18.08 0.34 -3.23
C PHE A 141 19.50 0.68 -2.81
N ALA A 142 19.64 1.42 -1.72
CA ALA A 142 20.92 1.94 -1.22
C ALA A 142 21.48 1.06 -0.11
N TYR A 143 22.64 0.46 -0.34
CA TYR A 143 23.34 -0.42 0.59
C TYR A 143 24.67 0.19 1.04
N THR A 144 25.12 -0.18 2.24
CA THR A 144 26.41 0.26 2.75
C THR A 144 27.59 -0.31 1.95
N ASN A 145 27.45 -1.53 1.44
CA ASN A 145 28.49 -2.21 0.65
C ASN A 145 27.94 -3.46 -0.05
N ARG A 146 28.79 -4.12 -0.82
CA ARG A 146 28.49 -5.37 -1.54
C ARG A 146 28.04 -6.47 -0.58
N ALA A 147 28.67 -6.67 0.56
CA ALA A 147 28.28 -7.71 1.50
C ALA A 147 26.87 -7.52 2.06
N ALA A 148 26.44 -6.26 2.28
CA ALA A 148 25.08 -5.95 2.69
C ALA A 148 24.05 -6.25 1.59
N PHE A 149 24.40 -6.02 0.33
CA PHE A 149 23.58 -6.40 -0.82
C PHE A 149 23.48 -7.94 -0.94
N ASP A 150 24.61 -8.63 -0.84
CA ASP A 150 24.67 -10.09 -0.94
C ASP A 150 23.92 -10.78 0.22
N ALA A 151 23.84 -10.16 1.39
CA ALA A 151 23.01 -10.64 2.50
C ALA A 151 21.51 -10.63 2.19
N ASP A 152 21.06 -9.81 1.25
CA ASP A 152 19.66 -9.77 0.74
C ASP A 152 19.46 -10.68 -0.49
N ALA A 153 20.38 -11.62 -0.79
CA ALA A 153 20.40 -12.46 -2.00
C ALA A 153 19.06 -13.17 -2.26
N TYR A 154 18.43 -13.70 -1.21
CA TYR A 154 17.12 -14.36 -1.32
C TYR A 154 16.02 -13.43 -1.86
N THR A 155 15.96 -12.20 -1.37
CA THR A 155 14.95 -11.23 -1.83
C THR A 155 15.23 -10.77 -3.26
N TRP A 156 16.51 -10.69 -3.64
CA TRP A 156 16.90 -10.37 -5.01
C TRP A 156 16.72 -11.53 -5.97
N GLU A 157 16.82 -12.78 -5.50
CA GLU A 157 16.45 -13.96 -6.28
C GLU A 157 14.99 -13.90 -6.70
N LEU A 158 14.08 -13.68 -5.74
CA LEU A 158 12.64 -13.56 -6.01
C LEU A 158 12.31 -12.41 -6.98
N ARG A 159 13.00 -11.26 -6.86
CA ARG A 159 12.84 -10.15 -7.81
C ARG A 159 13.31 -10.52 -9.20
N ARG A 160 14.46 -11.20 -9.33
CA ARG A 160 14.98 -11.67 -10.63
C ARG A 160 14.06 -12.69 -11.28
N GLU A 161 13.49 -13.62 -10.52
CA GLU A 161 12.47 -14.56 -11.01
C GLU A 161 11.25 -13.84 -11.58
N ALA A 162 10.89 -12.69 -11.05
CA ALA A 162 9.81 -11.84 -11.56
C ALA A 162 10.26 -10.85 -12.66
N GLY A 163 11.51 -10.94 -13.13
CA GLY A 163 12.04 -10.10 -14.21
C GLY A 163 12.70 -8.79 -13.76
N PHE A 164 12.83 -8.53 -12.45
CA PHE A 164 13.48 -7.32 -11.94
C PHE A 164 14.97 -7.57 -11.67
N VAL A 165 15.80 -7.20 -12.63
CA VAL A 165 17.26 -7.31 -12.55
C VAL A 165 17.85 -5.92 -12.38
N PRO A 166 18.46 -5.58 -11.21
CA PRO A 166 19.01 -4.25 -10.99
C PRO A 166 20.36 -4.07 -11.71
N GLU A 167 20.62 -2.85 -12.14
CA GLU A 167 21.98 -2.39 -12.40
C GLU A 167 22.67 -2.08 -11.07
N LEU A 168 23.93 -2.51 -10.91
CA LEU A 168 24.70 -2.25 -9.70
C LEU A 168 25.71 -1.14 -9.95
N ILE A 169 25.65 -0.10 -9.12
CA ILE A 169 26.62 1.02 -9.10
C ILE A 169 27.35 0.99 -7.77
N GLU A 170 28.68 1.03 -7.80
CA GLU A 170 29.53 0.88 -6.61
C GLU A 170 30.58 1.99 -6.50
N GLY A 171 31.07 2.18 -5.27
CA GLY A 171 32.14 3.13 -4.98
C GLY A 171 31.75 4.60 -5.20
N PRO A 172 32.69 5.45 -5.68
CA PRO A 172 32.43 6.90 -5.83
C PRO A 172 31.27 7.25 -6.77
N ALA A 173 30.97 6.41 -7.75
CA ALA A 173 29.85 6.61 -8.69
C ALA A 173 28.48 6.63 -7.99
N VAL A 174 28.38 6.10 -6.77
CA VAL A 174 27.17 6.20 -5.95
C VAL A 174 26.86 7.65 -5.59
N GLN A 175 27.84 8.41 -5.10
CA GLN A 175 27.67 9.83 -4.75
C GLN A 175 27.60 10.73 -5.98
N GLU A 176 28.19 10.33 -7.12
CA GLU A 176 28.01 11.03 -8.40
C GLU A 176 26.58 10.94 -8.88
N LYS A 177 25.92 9.75 -8.75
CA LYS A 177 24.54 9.53 -9.10
C LYS A 177 23.56 10.16 -8.12
N GLU A 178 23.82 10.01 -6.81
CA GLU A 178 22.95 10.48 -5.71
C GLU A 178 23.77 11.26 -4.67
N PRO A 179 24.05 12.57 -4.91
CA PRO A 179 24.94 13.38 -4.08
C PRO A 179 24.47 13.57 -2.62
N ILE A 180 23.17 13.38 -2.35
CA ILE A 180 22.59 13.47 -1.00
C ILE A 180 23.11 12.37 -0.07
N LEU A 181 23.58 11.24 -0.61
CA LEU A 181 23.93 10.06 0.14
C LEU A 181 25.21 10.24 0.95
N SER A 182 25.19 9.75 2.19
CA SER A 182 26.39 9.58 3.01
C SER A 182 27.42 8.71 2.29
N LYS A 183 28.71 9.01 2.51
CA LYS A 183 29.84 8.17 2.06
C LYS A 183 29.82 6.74 2.62
N SER A 184 29.02 6.46 3.64
CA SER A 184 28.79 5.11 4.16
C SER A 184 27.94 4.24 3.23
N VAL A 185 27.27 4.82 2.23
CA VAL A 185 26.51 4.10 1.20
C VAL A 185 27.44 3.93 -0.01
N ASN A 186 27.80 2.69 -0.32
CA ASN A 186 28.77 2.35 -1.37
C ASN A 186 28.21 1.46 -2.48
N LEU A 187 26.89 1.14 -2.44
CA LEU A 187 26.26 0.37 -3.50
C LEU A 187 24.81 0.84 -3.70
N LEU A 188 24.45 1.08 -4.95
CA LEU A 188 23.07 1.23 -5.41
C LEU A 188 22.69 0.06 -6.30
N ALA A 189 21.54 -0.56 -6.02
CA ALA A 189 20.87 -1.47 -6.94
C ALA A 189 19.72 -0.69 -7.61
N VAL A 190 19.93 -0.32 -8.85
CA VAL A 190 19.07 0.58 -9.64
C VAL A 190 18.07 -0.24 -10.43
N ASN A 191 16.78 -0.02 -10.22
CA ASN A 191 15.71 -0.66 -10.97
C ASN A 191 15.05 0.36 -11.88
N GLN A 192 15.04 0.06 -13.18
CA GLN A 192 14.40 0.88 -14.22
C GLN A 192 12.88 0.66 -14.26
N SER A 193 12.17 1.56 -14.93
CA SER A 193 10.73 1.42 -15.25
C SER A 193 9.81 1.36 -14.03
N HIS A 194 10.15 2.12 -13.00
CA HIS A 194 9.34 2.38 -11.84
C HIS A 194 8.76 3.81 -11.90
N GLY A 195 8.19 4.27 -10.83
CA GLY A 195 7.67 5.63 -10.72
C GLY A 195 7.33 5.99 -9.29
N PHE A 196 6.78 7.18 -9.12
CA PHE A 196 6.25 7.63 -7.85
C PHE A 196 5.11 8.63 -8.04
N ILE A 197 4.32 8.81 -6.98
CA ILE A 197 3.28 9.83 -6.91
C ILE A 197 3.81 10.97 -6.05
N HIS A 198 4.05 12.12 -6.65
CA HIS A 198 4.68 13.23 -5.91
C HIS A 198 3.71 14.03 -5.02
N ASN A 199 2.37 13.79 -5.14
CA ASN A 199 1.36 14.25 -4.19
C ASN A 199 0.17 13.28 -4.12
N PRO A 200 0.18 12.30 -3.19
CA PRO A 200 -0.85 11.26 -3.14
C PRO A 200 -2.23 11.78 -2.72
N ALA A 201 -2.31 12.85 -1.91
CA ALA A 201 -3.59 13.43 -1.54
C ALA A 201 -4.28 14.04 -2.75
N HIS A 202 -3.62 14.98 -3.43
CA HIS A 202 -4.16 15.62 -4.62
C HIS A 202 -4.40 14.62 -5.75
N TYR A 203 -3.55 13.60 -5.89
CA TYR A 203 -3.76 12.52 -6.85
C TYR A 203 -5.11 11.84 -6.67
N VAL A 204 -5.43 11.40 -5.45
CA VAL A 204 -6.71 10.73 -5.18
C VAL A 204 -7.88 11.71 -5.27
N GLN A 205 -7.70 12.96 -4.81
CA GLN A 205 -8.73 14.01 -4.94
C GLN A 205 -9.05 14.31 -6.42
N ASP A 206 -8.03 14.42 -7.29
CA ASP A 206 -8.23 14.62 -8.73
C ASP A 206 -8.92 13.39 -9.37
N LEU A 207 -8.64 12.16 -8.91
CA LEU A 207 -9.40 10.97 -9.36
C LEU A 207 -10.87 11.02 -8.94
N VAL A 208 -11.17 11.49 -7.72
CA VAL A 208 -12.57 11.63 -7.27
C VAL A 208 -13.28 12.78 -8.00
N LYS A 209 -12.57 13.86 -8.28
CA LYS A 209 -13.10 14.93 -9.16
C LYS A 209 -13.43 14.38 -10.55
N LEU A 210 -12.50 13.62 -11.14
CA LEU A 210 -12.73 12.96 -12.44
C LEU A 210 -13.95 12.05 -12.41
N LEU A 211 -14.17 11.27 -11.33
CA LEU A 211 -15.36 10.45 -11.14
C LEU A 211 -16.63 11.30 -11.27
N THR A 212 -16.69 12.46 -10.62
CA THR A 212 -17.87 13.35 -10.66
C THR A 212 -18.07 13.97 -12.05
N GLU A 213 -16.99 14.34 -12.73
CA GLU A 213 -17.02 14.82 -14.11
C GLU A 213 -17.53 13.76 -15.11
N MET A 214 -17.27 12.48 -14.82
CA MET A 214 -17.78 11.34 -15.60
C MET A 214 -19.22 10.93 -15.23
N GLY A 215 -19.89 11.65 -14.31
CA GLY A 215 -21.28 11.39 -13.90
C GLY A 215 -21.43 10.44 -12.70
N GLY A 216 -20.36 10.03 -12.05
CA GLY A 216 -20.41 9.35 -10.76
C GLY A 216 -20.67 10.34 -9.62
N ALA A 217 -20.86 9.82 -8.40
CA ALA A 217 -21.11 10.64 -7.22
C ALA A 217 -20.08 10.33 -6.11
N PHE A 218 -19.65 11.37 -5.38
CA PHE A 218 -18.96 11.23 -4.10
C PHE A 218 -19.88 11.74 -2.98
N VAL A 219 -19.99 10.94 -1.91
CA VAL A 219 -20.78 11.27 -0.72
C VAL A 219 -19.89 11.12 0.52
N GLN A 220 -19.82 12.17 1.31
CA GLN A 220 -19.14 12.10 2.60
C GLN A 220 -20.10 11.57 3.66
N ALA A 221 -19.97 10.27 4.00
CA ALA A 221 -20.79 9.59 4.98
C ALA A 221 -20.03 8.40 5.60
N GLU A 222 -20.39 8.04 6.83
CA GLU A 222 -19.85 6.84 7.48
C GLU A 222 -20.76 5.64 7.24
N VAL A 223 -20.26 4.65 6.51
CA VAL A 223 -20.99 3.39 6.29
C VAL A 223 -21.05 2.59 7.59
N LYS A 224 -22.23 2.17 7.95
CA LYS A 224 -22.55 1.42 9.18
C LYS A 224 -22.79 -0.05 8.90
N ASP A 225 -23.50 -0.37 7.79
CA ASP A 225 -23.90 -1.74 7.48
C ASP A 225 -24.16 -1.96 5.99
N PHE A 226 -24.30 -3.23 5.63
CA PHE A 226 -24.82 -3.73 4.37
C PHE A 226 -26.20 -4.35 4.60
N ASP A 227 -27.22 -3.89 3.88
CA ASP A 227 -28.54 -4.52 3.88
C ASP A 227 -28.58 -5.63 2.82
N LEU A 228 -28.81 -6.86 3.27
CA LEU A 228 -28.88 -8.05 2.43
C LEU A 228 -30.31 -8.58 2.35
N SER A 229 -30.91 -8.55 1.17
CA SER A 229 -32.20 -9.16 0.89
C SER A 229 -32.02 -10.52 0.19
N GLY A 230 -32.47 -11.58 0.82
CA GLY A 230 -32.28 -12.94 0.28
C GLY A 230 -30.80 -13.34 0.12
N GLY A 231 -29.92 -12.80 0.95
CA GLY A 231 -28.48 -13.05 0.89
C GLY A 231 -27.72 -12.22 -0.14
N LYS A 232 -28.38 -11.30 -0.85
CA LYS A 232 -27.78 -10.38 -1.83
C LYS A 232 -27.89 -8.95 -1.35
N ILE A 233 -26.88 -8.15 -1.67
CA ILE A 233 -26.88 -6.71 -1.36
C ILE A 233 -28.09 -6.03 -2.00
N SER A 234 -28.77 -5.19 -1.23
CA SER A 234 -29.83 -4.32 -1.68
C SER A 234 -29.54 -2.85 -1.40
N ALA A 235 -28.74 -2.58 -0.35
CA ALA A 235 -28.33 -1.22 -0.02
C ALA A 235 -27.12 -1.19 0.92
N VAL A 236 -26.53 0.00 1.01
CA VAL A 236 -25.53 0.37 2.00
C VAL A 236 -26.13 1.39 2.96
N ASP A 237 -26.10 1.08 4.25
CA ASP A 237 -26.61 1.96 5.29
C ASP A 237 -25.49 2.85 5.85
N THR A 238 -25.79 4.16 5.94
CA THR A 238 -24.84 5.18 6.40
C THR A 238 -25.45 6.06 7.49
N ASP A 239 -24.68 6.91 8.10
CA ASP A 239 -25.15 7.97 9.01
C ASP A 239 -25.89 9.10 8.29
N GLN A 240 -25.85 9.16 6.95
CA GLN A 240 -26.56 10.13 6.10
C GLN A 240 -27.77 9.50 5.36
N GLY A 241 -28.11 8.25 5.68
CA GLY A 241 -29.23 7.53 5.06
C GLY A 241 -28.79 6.28 4.30
N ARG A 242 -29.76 5.74 3.56
CA ARG A 242 -29.65 4.48 2.82
C ARG A 242 -29.33 4.75 1.35
N PHE A 243 -28.42 3.97 0.78
CA PHE A 243 -28.06 3.99 -0.64
C PHE A 243 -28.37 2.64 -1.26
N ASP A 244 -29.46 2.56 -2.03
CA ASP A 244 -29.83 1.34 -2.75
C ASP A 244 -28.81 1.05 -3.87
N CYS A 245 -28.43 -0.23 -4.03
CA CYS A 245 -27.44 -0.65 -5.02
C CYS A 245 -27.59 -2.11 -5.43
N ASP A 246 -27.08 -2.44 -6.60
CA ASP A 246 -27.03 -3.81 -7.13
C ASP A 246 -25.73 -4.53 -6.68
N GLN A 247 -24.66 -3.78 -6.47
CA GLN A 247 -23.37 -4.25 -5.95
C GLN A 247 -22.78 -3.25 -4.96
N ALA A 248 -21.94 -3.75 -4.06
CA ALA A 248 -21.12 -2.93 -3.19
C ALA A 248 -19.65 -3.36 -3.25
N VAL A 249 -18.72 -2.40 -3.10
CA VAL A 249 -17.29 -2.69 -3.01
C VAL A 249 -16.75 -2.15 -1.68
N LEU A 250 -16.12 -3.01 -0.89
CA LEU A 250 -15.52 -2.68 0.39
C LEU A 250 -14.02 -2.40 0.22
N ALA A 251 -13.63 -1.12 0.25
CA ALA A 251 -12.26 -0.63 0.04
C ALA A 251 -11.74 0.25 1.19
N THR A 252 -12.22 0.01 2.43
CA THR A 252 -11.94 0.83 3.62
C THR A 252 -10.64 0.46 4.36
N GLY A 253 -9.74 -0.29 3.71
CA GLY A 253 -8.45 -0.66 4.30
C GLY A 253 -8.62 -1.43 5.62
N VAL A 254 -7.97 -0.97 6.69
CA VAL A 254 -8.03 -1.62 8.00
C VAL A 254 -9.45 -1.60 8.62
N TRP A 255 -10.27 -0.65 8.22
CA TRP A 255 -11.65 -0.50 8.69
C TRP A 255 -12.62 -1.51 8.05
N SER A 256 -12.15 -2.33 7.10
CA SER A 256 -12.98 -3.36 6.45
C SER A 256 -13.32 -4.52 7.37
N LYS A 257 -12.52 -4.79 8.41
CA LYS A 257 -12.67 -5.98 9.27
C LYS A 257 -14.05 -6.10 9.91
N PRO A 258 -14.65 -5.06 10.55
CA PRO A 258 -15.98 -5.16 11.15
C PRO A 258 -17.08 -5.44 10.12
N LEU A 259 -17.01 -4.84 8.94
CA LEU A 259 -17.99 -5.05 7.87
C LEU A 259 -17.88 -6.46 7.27
N MET A 260 -16.67 -7.01 7.12
CA MET A 260 -16.47 -8.40 6.71
C MET A 260 -17.02 -9.42 7.71
N GLN A 261 -16.93 -9.12 9.02
CA GLN A 261 -17.53 -9.97 10.05
C GLN A 261 -19.05 -10.06 9.92
N LYS A 262 -19.72 -8.95 9.54
CA LYS A 262 -21.16 -8.92 9.27
C LYS A 262 -21.55 -9.76 8.04
N LEU A 263 -20.61 -9.91 7.07
CA LEU A 263 -20.74 -10.79 5.91
C LEU A 263 -20.31 -12.24 6.21
N GLY A 264 -20.07 -12.61 7.49
CA GLY A 264 -19.73 -13.95 7.93
C GLY A 264 -18.26 -14.35 7.76
N ILE A 265 -17.37 -13.42 7.36
CA ILE A 265 -15.94 -13.72 7.18
C ILE A 265 -15.09 -13.01 8.25
N ASN A 266 -14.38 -13.79 9.05
CA ASN A 266 -13.48 -13.28 10.06
C ASN A 266 -12.05 -13.16 9.54
N VAL A 267 -11.77 -12.07 8.82
CA VAL A 267 -10.44 -11.82 8.24
C VAL A 267 -9.41 -11.59 9.35
N PRO A 268 -8.29 -12.35 9.36
CA PRO A 268 -7.16 -12.08 10.25
C PRO A 268 -6.37 -10.86 9.76
N LEU A 269 -6.95 -9.69 9.97
CA LEU A 269 -6.42 -8.39 9.56
C LEU A 269 -5.89 -7.65 10.77
N GLU A 270 -4.63 -7.20 10.70
CA GLU A 270 -4.00 -6.36 11.73
C GLU A 270 -3.73 -4.95 11.20
N ALA A 271 -3.75 -3.99 12.13
CA ALA A 271 -3.41 -2.61 11.86
C ALA A 271 -1.90 -2.40 12.10
N GLU A 272 -1.12 -2.47 11.04
CA GLU A 272 0.30 -2.12 11.12
C GLU A 272 0.45 -0.59 11.04
N ARG A 273 0.90 0.02 12.13
CA ARG A 273 1.18 1.46 12.17
C ARG A 273 2.43 1.78 11.37
N GLY A 274 2.28 2.63 10.36
CA GLY A 274 3.36 3.17 9.56
C GLY A 274 3.56 4.65 9.87
N TYR A 275 4.80 5.09 9.83
CA TYR A 275 5.19 6.47 10.13
C TYR A 275 5.92 7.10 8.96
N HIS A 276 5.71 8.40 8.75
CA HIS A 276 6.61 9.19 7.92
C HIS A 276 6.93 10.55 8.55
N VAL A 277 8.06 11.11 8.12
CA VAL A 277 8.44 12.51 8.32
C VAL A 277 8.57 13.14 6.94
N LEU A 278 7.89 14.26 6.73
CA LEU A 278 8.04 15.11 5.56
C LEU A 278 8.93 16.30 5.92
N PHE A 279 10.12 16.35 5.35
CA PHE A 279 11.07 17.45 5.48
C PHE A 279 10.73 18.53 4.47
N LYS A 280 10.29 19.71 4.92
CA LYS A 280 9.87 20.82 4.08
C LYS A 280 11.05 21.64 3.60
N ASN A 281 11.00 22.07 2.34
CA ASN A 281 12.06 22.86 1.69
C ASN A 281 13.46 22.30 1.99
N PRO A 282 13.71 21.02 1.70
CA PRO A 282 15.01 20.42 1.95
C PRO A 282 16.08 21.07 1.06
N SER A 283 17.30 21.23 1.59
CA SER A 283 18.43 21.77 0.81
C SER A 283 18.82 20.85 -0.35
N GLN A 284 18.50 19.56 -0.25
CA GLN A 284 18.74 18.54 -1.25
C GLN A 284 17.67 17.46 -1.17
N THR A 285 17.34 16.85 -2.30
CA THR A 285 16.52 15.64 -2.41
C THR A 285 17.27 14.58 -3.22
N PRO A 286 16.98 13.28 -3.04
CA PRO A 286 17.45 12.29 -3.99
C PRO A 286 16.90 12.57 -5.39
N ASN A 287 17.67 12.20 -6.42
CA ASN A 287 17.25 12.33 -7.81
C ASN A 287 16.09 11.37 -8.15
N ASN A 288 16.06 10.21 -7.49
CA ASN A 288 15.02 9.20 -7.64
C ASN A 288 14.56 8.67 -6.28
N PRO A 289 13.32 8.15 -6.16
CA PRO A 289 12.91 7.44 -4.96
C PRO A 289 13.85 6.31 -4.60
N MET A 290 14.11 6.13 -3.31
CA MET A 290 15.03 5.08 -2.88
C MET A 290 14.61 4.36 -1.61
N MET A 291 14.96 3.07 -1.54
CA MET A 291 14.95 2.28 -0.32
C MET A 291 16.32 2.33 0.34
N MET A 292 16.38 2.90 1.52
CA MET A 292 17.58 2.90 2.35
C MET A 292 17.69 1.58 3.11
N ALA A 293 18.39 0.60 2.55
CA ALA A 293 18.47 -0.76 3.11
C ALA A 293 19.01 -0.77 4.56
N ALA A 294 20.03 0.06 4.85
CA ALA A 294 20.59 0.21 6.19
C ALA A 294 19.65 0.87 7.20
N GLY A 295 18.81 1.82 6.73
CA GLY A 295 17.86 2.55 7.55
C GLY A 295 16.45 1.93 7.60
N LYS A 296 16.15 1.00 6.68
CA LYS A 296 14.84 0.35 6.50
C LYS A 296 13.71 1.37 6.33
N PHE A 297 13.96 2.44 5.57
CA PHE A 297 12.96 3.43 5.19
C PHE A 297 13.08 3.79 3.70
N VAL A 298 12.01 4.29 3.13
CA VAL A 298 12.01 4.85 1.77
C VAL A 298 12.11 6.38 1.83
N ALA A 299 12.84 6.95 0.89
CA ALA A 299 12.96 8.39 0.70
C ALA A 299 12.42 8.76 -0.69
N THR A 300 11.40 9.62 -0.74
CA THR A 300 10.72 10.01 -1.97
C THR A 300 10.71 11.53 -2.10
N PRO A 301 11.23 12.09 -3.20
CA PRO A 301 11.08 13.50 -3.50
C PRO A 301 9.61 13.82 -3.79
N MET A 302 9.04 14.77 -3.04
CA MET A 302 7.66 15.20 -3.15
C MET A 302 7.62 16.65 -3.61
N ASP A 303 6.48 17.11 -4.15
CA ASP A 303 6.27 18.54 -4.43
C ASP A 303 6.36 19.42 -3.17
N GLN A 304 6.07 18.82 -2.00
CA GLN A 304 6.11 19.51 -0.70
C GLN A 304 7.45 19.35 0.05
N GLY A 305 8.43 18.62 -0.49
CA GLY A 305 9.72 18.36 0.14
C GLY A 305 10.21 16.91 0.01
N LEU A 306 10.93 16.41 1.01
CA LEU A 306 11.41 15.03 1.06
C LEU A 306 10.60 14.21 2.07
N ARG A 307 9.88 13.20 1.59
CA ARG A 307 9.18 12.24 2.47
C ARG A 307 10.08 11.06 2.78
N CYS A 308 10.34 10.85 4.07
CA CYS A 308 10.98 9.65 4.55
C CYS A 308 9.94 8.80 5.30
N ALA A 309 9.61 7.61 4.77
CA ALA A 309 8.57 6.74 5.27
C ALA A 309 9.13 5.35 5.58
N GLY A 310 8.77 4.82 6.73
CA GLY A 310 9.23 3.50 7.17
C GLY A 310 8.68 3.21 8.54
N VAL A 311 9.39 2.37 9.28
CA VAL A 311 9.06 1.99 10.64
C VAL A 311 7.70 1.31 10.77
N VAL A 312 7.66 0.27 11.58
CA VAL A 312 6.48 -0.52 11.88
C VAL A 312 6.24 -0.50 13.37
N GLU A 313 5.00 -0.23 13.78
CA GLU A 313 4.57 -0.41 15.16
C GLU A 313 3.28 -1.23 15.19
N PHE A 314 3.22 -2.24 16.06
CA PHE A 314 1.98 -2.95 16.40
C PHE A 314 1.41 -2.41 17.70
N GLY A 315 0.17 -1.89 17.66
CA GLY A 315 -0.46 -1.23 18.82
C GLY A 315 -1.95 -0.94 18.61
N GLY A 316 -2.57 -1.60 17.61
CA GLY A 316 -4.00 -1.40 17.27
C GLY A 316 -4.29 -0.02 16.67
N ILE A 317 -5.60 0.27 16.49
CA ILE A 317 -6.08 1.49 15.82
C ILE A 317 -6.41 2.64 16.76
N LYS A 318 -6.43 2.38 18.06
CA LYS A 318 -6.66 3.39 19.10
C LYS A 318 -5.32 4.00 19.50
N ASP A 319 -5.35 5.16 20.08
CA ASP A 319 -4.21 5.89 20.62
C ASP A 319 -3.37 6.71 19.62
N ASN A 320 -2.70 7.68 20.19
CA ASN A 320 -1.85 8.64 19.50
C ASN A 320 -0.56 8.00 18.96
N PRO A 321 0.11 8.65 17.99
CA PRO A 321 1.41 8.24 17.51
C PRO A 321 2.45 8.10 18.62
N SER A 322 3.34 7.12 18.50
CA SER A 322 4.48 6.95 19.40
C SER A 322 5.64 7.86 18.97
N LYS A 323 6.37 8.43 19.94
CA LYS A 323 7.54 9.28 19.66
C LYS A 323 8.78 8.48 19.23
N ALA A 324 8.94 7.25 19.72
CA ALA A 324 10.13 6.44 19.46
C ALA A 324 10.33 6.07 17.98
N PRO A 325 9.29 5.64 17.22
CA PRO A 325 9.40 5.41 15.77
C PRO A 325 9.88 6.64 14.99
N LEU A 326 9.30 7.81 15.28
CA LEU A 326 9.66 9.06 14.62
C LEU A 326 11.09 9.52 14.97
N LYS A 327 11.50 9.33 16.24
CA LYS A 327 12.88 9.62 16.68
C LYS A 327 13.90 8.73 15.95
N LEU A 328 13.61 7.43 15.81
CA LEU A 328 14.47 6.51 15.09
C LEU A 328 14.56 6.88 13.60
N LEU A 329 13.42 7.18 12.97
CA LEU A 329 13.40 7.57 11.55
C LEU A 329 14.28 8.81 11.31
N ARG A 330 14.14 9.86 12.13
CA ARG A 330 14.98 11.06 12.05
C ARG A 330 16.48 10.77 12.24
N LYS A 331 16.80 9.91 13.20
CA LYS A 331 18.19 9.47 13.41
C LYS A 331 18.75 8.85 12.14
N LYS A 332 18.02 7.90 11.53
CA LYS A 332 18.45 7.21 10.31
C LYS A 332 18.54 8.14 9.10
N VAL A 333 17.62 9.08 8.96
CA VAL A 333 17.68 10.10 7.89
C VAL A 333 18.95 10.96 8.03
N ARG A 334 19.26 11.45 9.22
CA ARG A 334 20.49 12.26 9.46
C ARG A 334 21.77 11.47 9.24
N GLU A 335 21.79 10.17 9.58
CA GLU A 335 22.95 9.30 9.33
C GLU A 335 23.19 9.11 7.83
N LEU A 336 22.14 8.97 7.03
CA LEU A 336 22.22 8.60 5.61
C LEU A 336 22.18 9.80 4.66
N PHE A 337 21.65 10.95 5.11
CA PHE A 337 21.62 12.24 4.41
C PHE A 337 22.25 13.34 5.27
N PRO A 338 23.55 13.26 5.58
CA PRO A 338 24.19 14.08 6.62
C PRO A 338 24.25 15.58 6.30
N GLN A 339 24.17 15.96 5.03
CA GLN A 339 24.23 17.36 4.60
C GLN A 339 22.84 17.97 4.33
N MET A 340 21.78 17.15 4.39
CA MET A 340 20.42 17.61 4.14
C MET A 340 19.91 18.41 5.36
N THR A 341 19.47 19.64 5.09
CA THR A 341 18.75 20.49 6.04
C THR A 341 17.34 20.73 5.54
N ALA A 342 16.42 21.05 6.43
CA ALA A 342 15.05 21.39 6.09
C ALA A 342 14.55 22.56 6.92
N SER A 343 13.58 23.33 6.40
CA SER A 343 13.02 24.47 7.12
C SER A 343 12.09 24.08 8.26
N SER A 344 11.38 22.96 8.09
CA SER A 344 10.49 22.37 9.09
C SER A 344 10.23 20.90 8.78
N GLU A 345 9.55 20.22 9.70
CA GLU A 345 9.19 18.80 9.56
C GLU A 345 7.70 18.61 9.88
N GLU A 346 7.03 17.74 9.13
CA GLU A 346 5.68 17.29 9.42
C GLU A 346 5.68 15.78 9.68
N GLU A 347 5.00 15.38 10.76
CA GLU A 347 4.87 13.99 11.17
C GLU A 347 3.51 13.42 10.76
N TRP A 348 3.51 12.16 10.40
CA TRP A 348 2.26 11.43 10.15
C TRP A 348 2.36 9.97 10.61
N MET A 349 1.22 9.45 11.04
CA MET A 349 1.05 8.03 11.35
C MET A 349 -0.28 7.55 10.80
N GLY A 350 -0.29 6.36 10.21
CA GLY A 350 -1.51 5.69 9.75
C GLY A 350 -1.42 4.18 9.82
N PHE A 351 -2.48 3.53 9.35
CA PHE A 351 -2.70 2.11 9.54
C PHE A 351 -2.65 1.38 8.21
N ARG A 352 -1.65 0.50 8.04
CA ARG A 352 -1.58 -0.42 6.90
C ARG A 352 -2.47 -1.63 7.21
N PRO A 353 -3.39 -2.01 6.32
CA PRO A 353 -4.23 -3.19 6.50
C PRO A 353 -3.43 -4.45 6.18
N ALA A 354 -2.95 -5.16 7.19
CA ALA A 354 -2.07 -6.31 7.06
C ALA A 354 -2.82 -7.64 7.25
N PRO A 355 -3.23 -8.34 6.18
CA PRO A 355 -3.70 -9.72 6.27
C PRO A 355 -2.56 -10.65 6.71
N SER A 356 -2.90 -11.71 7.45
CA SER A 356 -1.87 -12.61 7.99
C SER A 356 -1.09 -13.38 6.94
N ASP A 357 -1.60 -13.49 5.71
CA ASP A 357 -0.94 -14.13 4.56
C ASP A 357 -0.30 -13.12 3.58
N SER A 358 -0.28 -11.84 3.92
CA SER A 358 0.30 -10.73 3.13
C SER A 358 -0.34 -10.50 1.75
N LEU A 359 -1.42 -11.21 1.37
CA LEU A 359 -2.13 -11.02 0.11
C LEU A 359 -3.40 -10.19 0.32
N PRO A 360 -3.74 -9.25 -0.58
CA PRO A 360 -4.99 -8.51 -0.50
C PRO A 360 -6.21 -9.42 -0.67
N LEU A 361 -7.37 -8.97 -0.20
CA LEU A 361 -8.65 -9.60 -0.46
C LEU A 361 -9.27 -8.89 -1.67
N ILE A 362 -9.45 -9.63 -2.77
CA ILE A 362 -10.00 -9.12 -4.04
C ILE A 362 -11.00 -10.16 -4.56
N GLY A 363 -12.28 -9.81 -4.61
CA GLY A 363 -13.31 -10.68 -5.12
C GLY A 363 -14.62 -10.59 -4.39
N GLU A 364 -15.63 -11.28 -4.91
CA GLU A 364 -16.97 -11.32 -4.33
C GLU A 364 -16.98 -12.11 -3.01
N VAL A 365 -17.69 -11.59 -2.01
CA VAL A 365 -17.90 -12.28 -0.72
C VAL A 365 -19.08 -13.23 -0.86
N GLY A 366 -18.79 -14.52 -1.04
CA GLY A 366 -19.82 -15.51 -1.36
C GLY A 366 -20.52 -15.20 -2.69
N SER A 367 -21.83 -15.14 -2.65
CA SER A 367 -22.67 -14.70 -3.78
C SER A 367 -23.50 -13.48 -3.39
N SER A 368 -22.96 -12.63 -2.52
CA SER A 368 -23.70 -11.53 -1.89
C SER A 368 -23.84 -10.29 -2.77
N GLY A 369 -23.09 -10.16 -3.85
CA GLY A 369 -22.93 -8.89 -4.60
C GLY A 369 -22.06 -7.87 -3.89
N VAL A 370 -21.44 -8.22 -2.73
CA VAL A 370 -20.44 -7.39 -2.07
C VAL A 370 -19.04 -7.89 -2.45
N PHE A 371 -18.20 -6.99 -2.93
CA PHE A 371 -16.82 -7.28 -3.35
C PHE A 371 -15.82 -6.71 -2.33
N ALA A 372 -14.85 -7.52 -1.94
CA ALA A 372 -13.72 -7.07 -1.13
C ALA A 372 -12.62 -6.51 -2.05
N ALA A 373 -12.04 -5.37 -1.66
CA ALA A 373 -10.93 -4.71 -2.34
C ALA A 373 -10.02 -4.02 -1.31
N PHE A 374 -9.43 -4.78 -0.38
CA PHE A 374 -8.64 -4.23 0.73
C PHE A 374 -7.54 -5.22 1.18
N GLY A 375 -6.76 -4.81 2.18
CA GLY A 375 -5.72 -5.69 2.76
C GLY A 375 -4.38 -5.62 2.03
N HIS A 376 -4.10 -4.52 1.36
CA HIS A 376 -2.89 -4.35 0.52
C HIS A 376 -1.62 -4.08 1.32
N HIS A 377 -1.64 -4.14 2.65
CA HIS A 377 -0.47 -3.88 3.48
C HIS A 377 0.20 -2.53 3.09
N HIS A 378 1.49 -2.54 2.75
CA HIS A 378 2.22 -1.34 2.33
C HIS A 378 2.14 -1.05 0.82
N ILE A 379 1.55 -1.95 0.01
CA ILE A 379 1.49 -1.83 -1.45
C ILE A 379 0.16 -1.25 -1.98
N GLY A 380 -0.69 -0.68 -1.11
CA GLY A 380 -2.02 -0.22 -1.52
C GLY A 380 -2.00 0.88 -2.58
N LEU A 381 -1.08 1.84 -2.49
CA LEU A 381 -0.90 2.84 -3.53
C LEU A 381 -0.37 2.19 -4.82
N THR A 382 0.64 1.34 -4.71
CA THR A 382 1.29 0.65 -5.82
C THR A 382 0.31 -0.21 -6.62
N GLY A 383 -0.49 -1.04 -5.94
CA GLY A 383 -1.40 -2.00 -6.58
C GLY A 383 -2.86 -1.54 -6.70
N GLY A 384 -3.19 -0.33 -6.22
CA GLY A 384 -4.57 0.16 -6.17
C GLY A 384 -5.27 0.22 -7.53
N PRO A 385 -4.67 0.84 -8.57
CA PRO A 385 -5.26 0.90 -9.90
C PRO A 385 -5.50 -0.47 -10.53
N LYS A 386 -4.58 -1.42 -10.36
CA LYS A 386 -4.74 -2.81 -10.82
C LYS A 386 -5.89 -3.49 -10.10
N THR A 387 -5.94 -3.40 -8.78
CA THR A 387 -7.05 -3.94 -7.97
C THR A 387 -8.39 -3.36 -8.40
N GLY A 388 -8.45 -2.03 -8.59
CA GLY A 388 -9.68 -1.37 -9.05
C GLY A 388 -10.15 -1.89 -10.41
N ARG A 389 -9.22 -2.11 -11.34
CA ARG A 389 -9.53 -2.69 -12.66
C ARG A 389 -10.04 -4.13 -12.52
N MET A 390 -9.36 -4.97 -11.70
CA MET A 390 -9.80 -6.35 -11.47
C MET A 390 -11.23 -6.43 -10.91
N ILE A 391 -11.58 -5.57 -9.95
CA ILE A 391 -12.93 -5.50 -9.40
C ILE A 391 -13.94 -5.05 -10.47
N ALA A 392 -13.59 -4.03 -11.26
CA ALA A 392 -14.45 -3.54 -12.33
C ALA A 392 -14.71 -4.62 -13.41
N ASP A 393 -13.66 -5.36 -13.79
CA ASP A 393 -13.76 -6.49 -14.73
C ASP A 393 -14.68 -7.58 -14.18
N MET A 394 -14.57 -7.95 -12.89
CA MET A 394 -15.45 -8.94 -12.25
C MET A 394 -16.92 -8.50 -12.24
N ILE A 395 -17.18 -7.26 -11.81
CA ILE A 395 -18.55 -6.71 -11.76
C ILE A 395 -19.17 -6.62 -13.17
N SER A 396 -18.34 -6.33 -14.18
CA SER A 396 -18.74 -6.30 -15.59
C SER A 396 -18.85 -7.68 -16.25
N GLY A 397 -18.65 -8.76 -15.49
CA GLY A 397 -18.71 -10.14 -16.00
C GLY A 397 -17.54 -10.57 -16.89
N GLN A 398 -16.44 -9.82 -16.87
CA GLN A 398 -15.24 -10.18 -17.61
C GLN A 398 -14.42 -11.25 -16.87
N ARG A 399 -13.85 -12.19 -17.62
CA ARG A 399 -12.99 -13.22 -17.04
C ARG A 399 -11.58 -12.65 -16.80
N SER A 400 -11.06 -12.87 -15.61
CA SER A 400 -9.66 -12.60 -15.31
C SER A 400 -8.73 -13.53 -16.09
N ASN A 401 -7.60 -13.00 -16.55
CA ASN A 401 -6.51 -13.78 -17.15
C ASN A 401 -5.47 -14.26 -16.12
N ILE A 402 -5.70 -13.96 -14.84
CA ILE A 402 -4.87 -14.43 -13.73
C ILE A 402 -5.71 -15.27 -12.77
N ASP A 403 -5.06 -16.20 -12.05
CA ASP A 403 -5.71 -16.97 -10.99
C ASP A 403 -6.10 -16.05 -9.82
N MET A 404 -7.41 -15.95 -9.56
CA MET A 404 -7.97 -15.12 -8.49
C MET A 404 -8.07 -15.85 -7.15
N THR A 405 -7.85 -17.17 -7.12
CA THR A 405 -7.95 -17.99 -5.91
C THR A 405 -7.13 -17.46 -4.73
N PRO A 406 -5.87 -17.00 -4.92
CA PRO A 406 -5.06 -16.47 -3.82
C PRO A 406 -5.63 -15.23 -3.15
N TYR A 407 -6.52 -14.50 -3.83
CA TYR A 407 -7.10 -13.24 -3.32
C TYR A 407 -8.53 -13.41 -2.82
N ALA A 408 -9.14 -14.58 -3.02
CA ALA A 408 -10.54 -14.83 -2.67
C ALA A 408 -10.81 -14.53 -1.20
N PRO A 409 -11.86 -13.75 -0.86
CA PRO A 409 -12.21 -13.46 0.54
C PRO A 409 -12.49 -14.73 1.35
N GLN A 410 -13.04 -15.76 0.72
CA GLN A 410 -13.40 -17.05 1.32
C GLN A 410 -12.22 -17.86 1.85
N ARG A 411 -10.98 -17.55 1.47
CA ARG A 411 -9.79 -18.22 2.00
C ARG A 411 -9.60 -18.07 3.52
N PHE A 412 -10.39 -17.18 4.14
CA PHE A 412 -10.46 -16.97 5.60
C PHE A 412 -11.82 -17.36 6.21
N GLY A 413 -12.73 -17.93 5.43
CA GLY A 413 -14.06 -18.36 5.86
C GLY A 413 -14.10 -19.82 6.31
#